data_e7026dbc08ce08e35286a6a875decba3
#
_entry.id   e7026dbc08ce08e35286a6a875decba3
#
_cell.length_a   1.000
_cell.length_b   1.000
_cell.length_c   1.000
_cell.angle_alpha   90.00
_cell.angle_beta   90.00
_cell.angle_gamma   90.00
#
_symmetry.space_group_name_H-M   'P 1'
#
loop_
_entity.id
_entity.type
_entity.pdbx_description
1 polymer ?
#
loop_
_entity_poly.entity_id
_entity_poly.type
_entity_poly.pdbx_seq_one_letter_code
_entity_poly.pdbx_strand_id
1 'polypeptide(L)'
;LMATGTGKTFTIFQLAWKLLSGDVLKNNRVLFLTDRNSLKDQAYRAFAAFDARERVVVDKSTVARGEHLVGKVYFANYQNLDEEYEGKKLYEHFTPDFFDLVVVDECHRSGFGDWFGVLEHFGNAYQLGLTATPRELDQGGRALTEEELRRDTHVYFTGSPDGEPAYTYSLKQAIEDGYLVPYLLEERISNLDDDGYTGPDGRHYTTKNFERDIRLPERTRLIAEDLWQTLGKYQLSDEKSIIFCVDDTHAAFMAAELRRLSGDPDYAARITRSERNSHQLERNFAEVGRAKPRVAVTVDLLTTGFDAPDVKNIVFARPLRSSILYKQMKGRGTRLCEDIDKRYFTIFDYVGAAQLEDTEFDGHPANTQKPKSSSKPKKKAGEPVEKPVGDGITVFIAREERYVCLADGRKIPLDDYREQSKEVIRGIAPASLSDLLKLWIDKTTRRDLRAELKDRDVHVAAFRHFLGLDETDDVDILAKVGFDLVRVPSRHDRVTRFWDQEDAWLLARVGEQSTATGDRVKSSFWQTSLDHYSLYGIDDLEQGSTYSAPQFTSQFGSFSTLLQRYGGPAALKDDLEAVKQHLYVPMAA
;
A
#
# COMPACT_ATOMS: atom_id res chain seq x y z
N LEU A 1 9.41 -9.79 13.51
CA LEU A 1 8.29 -9.66 12.59
C LEU A 1 8.07 -8.21 12.19
N MET A 2 7.84 -7.93 10.93
CA MET A 2 7.55 -6.56 10.46
C MET A 2 6.55 -6.62 9.31
N ALA A 3 5.52 -5.78 9.34
CA ALA A 3 4.52 -5.72 8.28
C ALA A 3 5.14 -5.39 6.91
N THR A 4 4.45 -5.75 5.84
CA THR A 4 4.91 -5.43 4.48
C THR A 4 4.90 -3.92 4.26
N GLY A 5 5.98 -3.37 3.68
CA GLY A 5 6.08 -1.93 3.43
C GLY A 5 6.67 -1.09 4.57
N THR A 6 6.99 -1.68 5.73
CA THR A 6 7.51 -0.97 6.91
C THR A 6 9.04 -0.77 6.91
N GLY A 7 9.71 -1.02 5.80
CA GLY A 7 11.16 -0.77 5.70
C GLY A 7 12.05 -1.89 6.26
N LYS A 8 11.61 -3.16 6.24
CA LYS A 8 12.42 -4.33 6.64
C LYS A 8 13.87 -4.26 6.14
N THR A 9 14.07 -4.08 4.85
CA THR A 9 15.40 -4.00 4.22
C THR A 9 16.23 -2.84 4.76
N PHE A 10 15.62 -1.68 5.01
CA PHE A 10 16.30 -0.52 5.59
C PHE A 10 16.71 -0.77 7.05
N THR A 11 15.85 -1.38 7.84
CA THR A 11 16.16 -1.77 9.23
C THR A 11 17.38 -2.69 9.28
N ILE A 12 17.43 -3.68 8.39
CA ILE A 12 18.57 -4.60 8.32
C ILE A 12 19.83 -3.91 7.80
N PHE A 13 19.70 -3.01 6.84
CA PHE A 13 20.84 -2.17 6.43
C PHE A 13 21.44 -1.43 7.63
N GLN A 14 20.61 -0.78 8.46
CA GLN A 14 21.07 -0.07 9.65
C GLN A 14 21.71 -1.01 10.69
N LEU A 15 21.13 -2.20 10.89
CA LEU A 15 21.70 -3.21 11.77
C LEU A 15 23.07 -3.67 11.27
N ALA A 16 23.18 -4.09 10.00
CA ALA A 16 24.43 -4.54 9.38
C ALA A 16 25.48 -3.42 9.41
N TRP A 17 25.08 -2.18 9.10
CA TRP A 17 25.98 -1.03 9.18
C TRP A 17 26.56 -0.84 10.58
N LYS A 18 25.74 -0.88 11.61
CA LYS A 18 26.20 -0.72 13.02
C LYS A 18 27.11 -1.86 13.45
N LEU A 19 26.78 -3.10 13.11
CA LEU A 19 27.58 -4.26 13.48
C LEU A 19 28.95 -4.26 12.79
N LEU A 20 29.00 -3.98 11.49
CA LEU A 20 30.22 -3.94 10.70
C LEU A 20 31.10 -2.71 11.01
N SER A 21 30.49 -1.54 11.27
CA SER A 21 31.23 -0.31 11.64
C SER A 21 31.72 -0.34 13.08
N GLY A 22 31.03 -1.07 13.95
CA GLY A 22 31.41 -1.21 15.36
C GLY A 22 32.45 -2.29 15.62
N ASP A 23 32.89 -3.01 14.58
CA ASP A 23 33.83 -4.15 14.66
C ASP A 23 33.42 -5.20 15.71
N VAL A 24 32.13 -5.46 15.79
CA VAL A 24 31.51 -6.37 16.78
C VAL A 24 31.56 -7.81 16.29
N LEU A 25 31.59 -8.01 14.98
CA LEU A 25 31.57 -9.32 14.34
C LEU A 25 32.99 -9.85 14.15
N LYS A 26 33.19 -11.17 14.34
CA LYS A 26 34.50 -11.81 14.29
C LYS A 26 35.16 -11.71 12.92
N ASN A 27 34.42 -12.00 11.84
CA ASN A 27 34.91 -12.01 10.47
C ASN A 27 34.50 -10.75 9.69
N ASN A 28 33.61 -9.92 10.27
CA ASN A 28 33.01 -8.75 9.64
C ASN A 28 32.31 -9.08 8.29
N ARG A 29 31.54 -10.19 8.25
CA ARG A 29 30.86 -10.65 7.06
C ARG A 29 29.39 -10.98 7.32
N VAL A 30 28.52 -10.43 6.49
CA VAL A 30 27.06 -10.59 6.54
C VAL A 30 26.56 -11.16 5.23
N LEU A 31 25.76 -12.22 5.28
CA LEU A 31 25.05 -12.79 4.13
C LEU A 31 23.58 -12.38 4.18
N PHE A 32 23.07 -11.77 3.10
CA PHE A 32 21.67 -11.44 2.90
C PHE A 32 21.03 -12.40 1.89
N LEU A 33 20.12 -13.23 2.37
CA LEU A 33 19.42 -14.25 1.58
C LEU A 33 18.03 -13.80 1.19
N THR A 34 17.66 -13.98 -0.07
CA THR A 34 16.33 -13.70 -0.59
C THR A 34 15.79 -14.90 -1.39
N ASP A 35 14.49 -14.88 -1.70
CA ASP A 35 13.86 -15.91 -2.54
C ASP A 35 13.81 -15.53 -4.04
N ARG A 36 14.09 -14.27 -4.40
CA ARG A 36 13.98 -13.75 -5.77
C ARG A 36 15.09 -12.78 -6.15
N ASN A 37 15.45 -12.78 -7.44
CA ASN A 37 16.45 -11.85 -7.98
C ASN A 37 16.06 -10.39 -7.82
N SER A 38 14.78 -10.02 -8.02
CA SER A 38 14.32 -8.64 -7.84
C SER A 38 14.51 -8.13 -6.41
N LEU A 39 14.28 -8.96 -5.41
CA LEU A 39 14.53 -8.65 -4.00
C LEU A 39 16.01 -8.52 -3.70
N LYS A 40 16.85 -9.41 -4.27
CA LYS A 40 18.30 -9.33 -4.16
C LYS A 40 18.83 -8.01 -4.72
N ASP A 41 18.37 -7.61 -5.90
CA ASP A 41 18.79 -6.35 -6.54
C ASP A 41 18.30 -5.12 -5.75
N GLN A 42 17.12 -5.18 -5.17
CA GLN A 42 16.60 -4.14 -4.29
C GLN A 42 17.42 -4.01 -3.00
N ALA A 43 17.74 -5.14 -2.35
CA ALA A 43 18.60 -5.17 -1.17
C ALA A 43 20.00 -4.63 -1.49
N TYR A 44 20.61 -5.07 -2.60
CA TYR A 44 21.91 -4.59 -3.04
C TYR A 44 21.95 -3.06 -3.21
N ARG A 45 20.88 -2.45 -3.74
CA ARG A 45 20.77 -0.99 -3.87
C ARG A 45 20.55 -0.31 -2.53
N ALA A 46 19.73 -0.88 -1.64
CA ALA A 46 19.49 -0.32 -0.32
C ALA A 46 20.76 -0.23 0.53
N PHE A 47 21.74 -1.10 0.26
CA PHE A 47 23.06 -1.10 0.90
C PHE A 47 24.11 -0.22 0.17
N ALA A 48 23.67 0.75 -0.63
CA ALA A 48 24.57 1.59 -1.44
C ALA A 48 25.55 2.46 -0.64
N ALA A 49 25.33 2.64 0.67
CA ALA A 49 26.27 3.32 1.56
C ALA A 49 27.57 2.53 1.79
N PHE A 50 27.55 1.19 1.64
CA PHE A 50 28.78 0.39 1.58
C PHE A 50 29.48 0.57 0.24
N ASP A 51 30.83 0.56 0.25
CA ASP A 51 31.60 0.62 -0.99
C ASP A 51 31.21 -0.55 -1.93
N ALA A 52 31.27 -0.30 -3.24
CA ALA A 52 30.94 -1.32 -4.23
C ALA A 52 31.81 -2.58 -4.12
N ARG A 53 33.06 -2.45 -3.61
CA ARG A 53 33.97 -3.57 -3.36
C ARG A 53 33.60 -4.38 -2.12
N GLU A 54 32.86 -3.79 -1.20
CA GLU A 54 32.39 -4.45 0.01
C GLU A 54 31.09 -5.23 -0.21
N ARG A 55 30.40 -4.98 -1.31
CA ARG A 55 29.12 -5.61 -1.69
C ARG A 55 29.33 -6.66 -2.77
N VAL A 56 29.06 -7.91 -2.47
CA VAL A 56 29.26 -9.05 -3.38
C VAL A 56 27.92 -9.71 -3.68
N VAL A 57 27.60 -9.86 -4.96
CA VAL A 57 26.50 -10.73 -5.40
C VAL A 57 27.09 -12.13 -5.61
N VAL A 58 26.57 -13.13 -4.90
CA VAL A 58 27.06 -14.50 -5.01
C VAL A 58 26.35 -15.23 -6.13
N ASP A 59 27.12 -15.58 -7.15
CA ASP A 59 26.73 -16.42 -8.28
C ASP A 59 27.93 -17.24 -8.79
N LYS A 60 27.71 -18.14 -9.75
CA LYS A 60 28.79 -18.96 -10.34
C LYS A 60 29.95 -18.13 -10.85
N SER A 61 29.68 -16.96 -11.42
CA SER A 61 30.71 -16.12 -12.03
C SER A 61 31.60 -15.46 -10.97
N THR A 62 31.04 -15.01 -9.86
CA THR A 62 31.79 -14.40 -8.74
C THR A 62 32.61 -15.46 -7.99
N VAL A 63 32.09 -16.68 -7.85
CA VAL A 63 32.82 -17.81 -7.26
C VAL A 63 33.98 -18.21 -8.18
N ALA A 64 33.75 -18.36 -9.48
CA ALA A 64 34.78 -18.74 -10.46
C ALA A 64 35.95 -17.73 -10.54
N ARG A 65 35.69 -16.43 -10.31
CA ARG A 65 36.70 -15.37 -10.27
C ARG A 65 37.39 -15.18 -8.91
N GLY A 66 36.96 -15.93 -7.88
CA GLY A 66 37.46 -15.76 -6.51
C GLY A 66 36.97 -14.45 -5.82
N GLU A 67 36.09 -13.70 -6.45
CA GLU A 67 35.57 -12.42 -5.93
C GLU A 67 34.71 -12.60 -4.69
N HIS A 68 34.19 -13.80 -4.47
CA HIS A 68 33.37 -14.16 -3.32
C HIS A 68 34.10 -14.13 -1.96
N LEU A 69 35.42 -13.95 -1.93
CA LEU A 69 36.20 -13.99 -0.68
C LEU A 69 36.50 -12.59 -0.09
N VAL A 70 36.26 -11.50 -0.82
CA VAL A 70 36.78 -10.16 -0.49
C VAL A 70 35.77 -9.16 0.05
N GLY A 71 34.46 -9.48 0.07
CA GLY A 71 33.41 -8.58 0.50
C GLY A 71 33.16 -8.55 2.02
N LYS A 72 32.28 -7.65 2.44
CA LYS A 72 31.72 -7.60 3.79
C LYS A 72 30.22 -7.93 3.80
N VAL A 73 29.48 -7.50 2.76
CA VAL A 73 28.04 -7.77 2.63
C VAL A 73 27.81 -8.56 1.35
N TYR A 74 27.20 -9.72 1.52
CA TYR A 74 26.96 -10.69 0.46
C TYR A 74 25.48 -10.81 0.18
N PHE A 75 25.10 -10.85 -1.08
CA PHE A 75 23.71 -10.95 -1.52
C PHE A 75 23.56 -12.20 -2.38
N ALA A 76 22.66 -13.06 -2.00
CA ALA A 76 22.34 -14.26 -2.74
C ALA A 76 20.83 -14.56 -2.74
N ASN A 77 20.38 -15.30 -3.73
CA ASN A 77 19.13 -16.03 -3.59
C ASN A 77 19.42 -17.52 -3.33
N TYR A 78 18.45 -18.19 -2.71
CA TYR A 78 18.61 -19.60 -2.36
C TYR A 78 18.90 -20.49 -3.56
N GLN A 79 18.22 -20.23 -4.69
CA GLN A 79 18.37 -21.02 -5.91
C GLN A 79 19.80 -20.95 -6.44
N ASN A 80 20.41 -19.76 -6.44
CA ASN A 80 21.79 -19.61 -6.87
C ASN A 80 22.76 -20.35 -5.96
N LEU A 81 22.57 -20.25 -4.63
CA LEU A 81 23.46 -20.94 -3.68
C LEU A 81 23.35 -22.45 -3.75
N ASP A 82 22.18 -22.97 -4.13
CA ASP A 82 21.96 -24.42 -4.30
C ASP A 82 22.42 -24.96 -5.67
N GLU A 83 22.84 -24.09 -6.59
CA GLU A 83 23.42 -24.50 -7.87
C GLU A 83 24.77 -25.20 -7.70
N GLU A 84 25.03 -26.21 -8.54
CA GLU A 84 26.31 -26.91 -8.55
C GLU A 84 27.38 -26.17 -9.38
N TYR A 85 28.55 -26.04 -8.82
CA TYR A 85 29.77 -25.57 -9.49
C TYR A 85 30.96 -26.41 -9.02
N GLU A 86 31.77 -26.93 -9.95
CA GLU A 86 32.93 -27.80 -9.67
C GLU A 86 32.64 -29.01 -8.74
N GLY A 87 31.46 -29.61 -8.90
CA GLY A 87 31.04 -30.79 -8.12
C GLY A 87 30.60 -30.50 -6.69
N LYS A 88 30.42 -29.23 -6.34
CA LYS A 88 29.87 -28.76 -5.04
C LYS A 88 28.79 -27.73 -5.26
N LYS A 89 27.91 -27.58 -4.29
CA LYS A 89 26.95 -26.49 -4.26
C LYS A 89 27.67 -25.16 -4.01
N LEU A 90 27.16 -24.04 -4.54
CA LEU A 90 27.84 -22.75 -4.41
C LEU A 90 28.07 -22.33 -2.96
N TYR A 91 27.17 -22.66 -2.03
CA TYR A 91 27.37 -22.36 -0.62
C TYR A 91 28.52 -23.17 0.01
N GLU A 92 28.87 -24.34 -0.54
CA GLU A 92 29.97 -25.19 -0.05
C GLU A 92 31.37 -24.67 -0.44
N HIS A 93 31.45 -23.63 -1.30
CA HIS A 93 32.68 -22.92 -1.58
C HIS A 93 33.06 -21.91 -0.47
N PHE A 94 32.18 -21.69 0.49
CA PHE A 94 32.43 -20.94 1.72
C PHE A 94 32.64 -21.91 2.89
N THR A 95 33.52 -21.56 3.82
CA THR A 95 33.63 -22.34 5.07
C THR A 95 32.40 -22.12 5.94
N PRO A 96 31.98 -23.07 6.78
CA PRO A 96 30.85 -22.91 7.70
C PRO A 96 30.92 -21.66 8.61
N ASP A 97 32.16 -21.20 8.93
CA ASP A 97 32.41 -20.04 9.78
C ASP A 97 32.65 -18.75 8.96
N PHE A 98 32.40 -18.76 7.65
CA PHE A 98 32.73 -17.62 6.79
C PHE A 98 31.90 -16.37 7.11
N PHE A 99 30.63 -16.54 7.42
CA PHE A 99 29.71 -15.46 7.78
C PHE A 99 29.49 -15.41 9.30
N ASP A 100 29.36 -14.21 9.84
CA ASP A 100 29.00 -14.00 11.25
C ASP A 100 27.48 -13.84 11.41
N LEU A 101 26.81 -13.28 10.41
CA LEU A 101 25.38 -13.06 10.38
C LEU A 101 24.78 -13.50 9.03
N VAL A 102 23.76 -14.30 9.08
CA VAL A 102 22.91 -14.67 7.93
C VAL A 102 21.53 -14.06 8.12
N VAL A 103 21.18 -13.13 7.27
CA VAL A 103 19.86 -12.48 7.24
C VAL A 103 19.01 -13.16 6.18
N VAL A 104 17.83 -13.61 6.57
CA VAL A 104 16.89 -14.37 5.73
C VAL A 104 15.64 -13.54 5.49
N ASP A 105 15.53 -12.95 4.31
CA ASP A 105 14.31 -12.21 3.93
C ASP A 105 13.21 -13.15 3.45
N GLU A 106 11.97 -12.83 3.79
CA GLU A 106 10.79 -13.68 3.58
C GLU A 106 11.00 -15.11 4.13
N CYS A 107 11.54 -15.19 5.34
CA CYS A 107 12.01 -16.44 5.95
C CYS A 107 10.92 -17.52 6.12
N HIS A 108 9.62 -17.14 6.01
CA HIS A 108 8.52 -18.12 5.99
C HIS A 108 8.60 -19.11 4.81
N ARG A 109 9.48 -18.86 3.83
CA ARG A 109 9.76 -19.74 2.69
C ARG A 109 11.01 -20.60 2.88
N SER A 110 11.90 -20.26 3.81
CA SER A 110 13.20 -20.90 3.99
C SER A 110 13.15 -22.32 4.56
N GLY A 111 12.06 -22.68 5.21
CA GLY A 111 11.87 -24.02 5.79
C GLY A 111 11.46 -25.12 4.80
N PHE A 112 11.56 -24.90 3.47
CA PHE A 112 11.07 -25.84 2.47
C PHE A 112 12.17 -26.36 1.55
N GLY A 113 12.38 -27.67 1.56
CA GLY A 113 13.20 -28.37 0.60
C GLY A 113 14.70 -28.10 0.74
N ASP A 114 15.39 -28.07 -0.39
CA ASP A 114 16.86 -28.00 -0.49
C ASP A 114 17.50 -26.72 0.09
N TRP A 115 16.68 -25.67 0.33
CA TRP A 115 17.18 -24.39 0.87
C TRP A 115 17.64 -24.46 2.33
N PHE A 116 17.13 -25.44 3.08
CA PHE A 116 17.53 -25.63 4.47
C PHE A 116 19.02 -25.98 4.59
N GLY A 117 19.58 -26.66 3.59
CA GLY A 117 21.01 -26.99 3.54
C GLY A 117 21.93 -25.77 3.63
N VAL A 118 21.52 -24.62 3.06
CA VAL A 118 22.27 -23.36 3.17
C VAL A 118 22.33 -22.88 4.62
N LEU A 119 21.19 -22.90 5.34
CA LEU A 119 21.12 -22.45 6.73
C LEU A 119 21.84 -23.42 7.67
N GLU A 120 21.79 -24.71 7.38
CA GLU A 120 22.48 -25.75 8.13
C GLU A 120 24.00 -25.66 7.94
N HIS A 121 24.47 -25.38 6.71
CA HIS A 121 25.90 -25.17 6.41
C HIS A 121 26.47 -23.99 7.18
N PHE A 122 25.73 -22.88 7.28
CA PHE A 122 26.13 -21.67 8.04
C PHE A 122 25.54 -21.66 9.47
N GLY A 123 25.34 -22.83 10.08
CA GLY A 123 24.75 -22.95 11.41
C GLY A 123 25.56 -22.31 12.54
N ASN A 124 26.84 -21.98 12.33
CA ASN A 124 27.70 -21.25 13.27
C ASN A 124 27.47 -19.74 13.25
N ALA A 125 26.83 -19.20 12.20
CA ALA A 125 26.47 -17.79 12.12
C ALA A 125 25.21 -17.47 12.94
N TYR A 126 25.07 -16.22 13.41
CA TYR A 126 23.79 -15.74 13.88
C TYR A 126 22.81 -15.72 12.72
N GLN A 127 21.62 -16.27 12.91
CA GLN A 127 20.58 -16.30 11.88
C GLN A 127 19.43 -15.39 12.25
N LEU A 128 19.10 -14.43 11.38
CA LEU A 128 18.02 -13.47 11.60
C LEU A 128 16.97 -13.59 10.49
N GLY A 129 15.79 -14.08 10.84
CA GLY A 129 14.66 -14.19 9.93
C GLY A 129 13.82 -12.91 9.87
N LEU A 130 13.49 -12.47 8.67
CA LEU A 130 12.58 -11.36 8.40
C LEU A 130 11.33 -11.85 7.70
N THR A 131 10.17 -11.54 8.23
CA THR A 131 8.90 -11.80 7.56
C THR A 131 7.79 -10.90 8.11
N ALA A 132 6.79 -10.65 7.28
CA ALA A 132 5.52 -10.08 7.72
C ALA A 132 4.51 -11.16 8.14
N THR A 133 4.76 -12.42 7.74
CA THR A 133 3.81 -13.52 7.81
C THR A 133 4.55 -14.80 8.17
N PRO A 134 4.91 -15.01 9.46
CA PRO A 134 5.55 -16.25 9.88
C PRO A 134 4.64 -17.43 9.55
N ARG A 135 5.24 -18.55 9.28
CA ARG A 135 4.51 -19.78 9.08
C ARG A 135 4.57 -20.59 10.36
N GLU A 136 3.41 -20.94 10.86
CA GLU A 136 3.21 -21.90 11.93
C GLU A 136 2.57 -23.17 11.39
N LEU A 137 2.98 -24.31 11.90
CA LEU A 137 2.37 -25.58 11.62
C LEU A 137 1.37 -25.91 12.75
N ASP A 138 0.13 -26.19 12.35
CA ASP A 138 -0.90 -26.65 13.30
C ASP A 138 -0.45 -27.98 13.92
N GLN A 139 -0.25 -27.96 15.22
CA GLN A 139 0.19 -29.12 15.97
C GLN A 139 -0.91 -30.21 16.10
N GLY A 140 -2.19 -29.85 15.91
CA GLY A 140 -3.31 -30.77 16.01
C GLY A 140 -3.33 -31.57 17.34
N GLY A 141 -2.74 -31.01 18.40
CA GLY A 141 -2.62 -31.66 19.72
C GLY A 141 -1.49 -32.70 19.84
N ARG A 142 -0.59 -32.82 18.85
CA ARG A 142 0.60 -33.69 18.89
C ARG A 142 1.90 -32.87 18.82
N ALA A 143 2.98 -33.43 19.36
CA ALA A 143 4.31 -32.87 19.15
C ALA A 143 4.71 -32.93 17.68
N LEU A 144 5.32 -31.85 17.17
CA LEU A 144 5.90 -31.80 15.83
C LEU A 144 7.19 -32.63 15.80
N THR A 145 7.43 -33.29 14.67
CA THR A 145 8.72 -33.94 14.41
C THR A 145 9.81 -32.90 14.19
N GLU A 146 11.08 -33.28 14.31
CA GLU A 146 12.21 -32.38 14.03
C GLU A 146 12.13 -31.77 12.62
N GLU A 147 11.72 -32.57 11.62
CA GLU A 147 11.55 -32.08 10.24
C GLU A 147 10.40 -31.08 10.12
N GLU A 148 9.31 -31.27 10.88
CA GLU A 148 8.19 -30.32 10.93
C GLU A 148 8.57 -29.04 11.68
N LEU A 149 9.34 -29.14 12.79
CA LEU A 149 9.86 -27.98 13.52
C LEU A 149 10.78 -27.11 12.64
N ARG A 150 11.60 -27.74 11.80
CA ARG A 150 12.45 -27.02 10.82
C ARG A 150 11.63 -26.27 9.76
N ARG A 151 10.40 -26.74 9.48
CA ARG A 151 9.47 -26.10 8.52
C ARG A 151 8.57 -25.05 9.16
N ASP A 152 8.53 -25.00 10.47
CA ASP A 152 7.87 -23.97 11.24
C ASP A 152 8.82 -22.77 11.40
N THR A 153 8.53 -21.69 10.70
CA THR A 153 9.41 -20.50 10.68
C THR A 153 9.49 -19.85 12.05
N HIS A 154 8.36 -19.85 12.77
CA HIS A 154 8.31 -19.25 14.10
C HIS A 154 9.24 -20.02 15.05
N VAL A 155 9.05 -21.34 15.15
CA VAL A 155 9.86 -22.20 16.02
C VAL A 155 11.35 -22.16 15.65
N TYR A 156 11.66 -22.18 14.35
CA TYR A 156 13.05 -22.18 13.90
C TYR A 156 13.82 -20.93 14.34
N PHE A 157 13.23 -19.74 14.14
CA PHE A 157 13.92 -18.46 14.44
C PHE A 157 13.75 -17.99 15.88
N THR A 158 12.76 -18.48 16.65
CA THR A 158 12.58 -18.14 18.07
C THR A 158 13.11 -19.24 19.01
N GLY A 159 13.37 -20.43 18.49
CA GLY A 159 13.85 -21.59 19.26
C GLY A 159 12.76 -22.31 20.05
N SER A 160 11.51 -21.86 20.02
CA SER A 160 10.39 -22.44 20.76
C SER A 160 9.05 -22.15 20.08
N PRO A 161 8.05 -23.05 20.19
CA PRO A 161 6.68 -22.74 19.77
C PRO A 161 6.06 -21.50 20.45
N ASP A 162 6.47 -21.24 21.70
CA ASP A 162 6.01 -20.09 22.49
C ASP A 162 7.07 -18.97 22.51
N GLY A 163 8.08 -19.03 21.62
CA GLY A 163 9.17 -18.08 21.58
C GLY A 163 8.70 -16.72 21.01
N GLU A 164 9.08 -15.64 21.68
CA GLU A 164 8.75 -14.31 21.20
C GLU A 164 9.70 -13.87 20.08
N PRO A 165 9.19 -13.21 19.01
CA PRO A 165 10.04 -12.58 18.01
C PRO A 165 10.94 -11.52 18.65
N ALA A 166 12.20 -11.43 18.22
CA ALA A 166 13.15 -10.41 18.71
C ALA A 166 12.64 -8.97 18.51
N TYR A 167 11.80 -8.74 17.53
CA TYR A 167 11.16 -7.45 17.27
C TYR A 167 9.86 -7.66 16.48
N THR A 168 8.81 -6.94 16.89
CA THR A 168 7.52 -6.93 16.20
C THR A 168 7.13 -5.49 15.86
N TYR A 169 6.79 -5.26 14.57
CA TYR A 169 6.21 -4.01 14.10
C TYR A 169 5.00 -4.32 13.22
N SER A 170 3.82 -4.24 13.83
CA SER A 170 2.56 -4.65 13.21
C SER A 170 2.07 -3.66 12.16
N LEU A 171 1.12 -4.09 11.33
CA LEU A 171 0.42 -3.20 10.39
C LEU A 171 -0.32 -2.09 11.15
N LYS A 172 -0.97 -2.44 12.26
CA LYS A 172 -1.65 -1.50 13.15
C LYS A 172 -0.71 -0.40 13.59
N GLN A 173 0.40 -0.77 14.21
CA GLN A 173 1.39 0.19 14.68
C GLN A 173 1.95 1.06 13.56
N ALA A 174 2.22 0.48 12.38
CA ALA A 174 2.73 1.22 11.24
C ALA A 174 1.71 2.22 10.66
N ILE A 175 0.41 1.93 10.74
CA ILE A 175 -0.66 2.87 10.37
C ILE A 175 -0.80 3.96 11.44
N GLU A 176 -0.76 3.59 12.72
CA GLU A 176 -0.80 4.54 13.83
C GLU A 176 0.38 5.52 13.80
N ASP A 177 1.58 5.01 13.49
CA ASP A 177 2.80 5.82 13.35
C ASP A 177 2.84 6.64 12.04
N GLY A 178 1.90 6.41 11.11
CA GLY A 178 1.79 7.13 9.83
C GLY A 178 2.75 6.68 8.75
N TYR A 179 3.39 5.51 8.86
CA TYR A 179 4.24 4.93 7.82
C TYR A 179 3.48 4.12 6.78
N LEU A 180 2.31 3.62 7.14
CA LEU A 180 1.40 2.92 6.25
C LEU A 180 0.02 3.56 6.27
N VAL A 181 -0.77 3.31 5.23
CA VAL A 181 -2.12 3.86 5.10
C VAL A 181 -3.20 2.81 5.41
N PRO A 182 -4.32 3.21 6.02
CA PRO A 182 -5.49 2.37 6.21
C PRO A 182 -6.15 2.04 4.87
N TYR A 183 -7.13 1.15 4.88
CA TYR A 183 -7.83 0.76 3.66
C TYR A 183 -9.34 0.68 3.82
N LEU A 184 -9.98 0.78 2.68
CA LEU A 184 -11.40 0.62 2.49
C LEU A 184 -11.66 -0.72 1.80
N LEU A 185 -12.71 -1.41 2.17
CA LEU A 185 -13.08 -2.68 1.56
C LEU A 185 -14.44 -2.54 0.89
N GLU A 186 -14.50 -2.87 -0.40
CA GLU A 186 -15.72 -3.05 -1.17
C GLU A 186 -15.86 -4.53 -1.55
N GLU A 187 -16.77 -5.23 -0.90
CA GLU A 187 -17.16 -6.59 -1.28
C GLU A 187 -18.25 -6.51 -2.35
N ARG A 188 -17.99 -7.12 -3.51
CA ARG A 188 -18.84 -7.05 -4.70
C ARG A 188 -19.01 -8.47 -5.27
N ILE A 189 -19.93 -9.22 -4.69
CA ILE A 189 -20.10 -10.64 -4.94
C ILE A 189 -21.14 -10.86 -6.04
N SER A 190 -20.78 -11.62 -7.08
CA SER A 190 -21.73 -11.99 -8.13
C SER A 190 -22.69 -13.07 -7.66
N ASN A 191 -23.84 -13.20 -8.35
CA ASN A 191 -24.77 -14.30 -8.13
C ASN A 191 -24.10 -15.68 -8.30
N LEU A 192 -23.13 -15.81 -9.21
CA LEU A 192 -22.40 -17.06 -9.39
C LEU A 192 -21.45 -17.35 -8.22
N ASP A 193 -20.88 -16.32 -7.63
CA ASP A 193 -20.00 -16.48 -6.47
C ASP A 193 -20.78 -16.80 -5.19
N ASP A 194 -22.04 -16.38 -5.07
CA ASP A 194 -22.93 -16.70 -3.97
C ASP A 194 -23.57 -18.11 -4.12
N ASP A 195 -24.17 -18.40 -5.30
CA ASP A 195 -25.00 -19.59 -5.53
C ASP A 195 -24.23 -20.74 -6.19
N GLY A 196 -23.08 -20.45 -6.81
CA GLY A 196 -22.36 -21.39 -7.68
C GLY A 196 -22.98 -21.50 -9.08
N TYR A 197 -22.42 -22.38 -9.87
CA TYR A 197 -22.83 -22.63 -11.26
C TYR A 197 -22.82 -24.12 -11.59
N THR A 198 -23.88 -24.64 -12.20
CA THR A 198 -23.89 -26.01 -12.74
C THR A 198 -23.50 -25.97 -14.20
N GLY A 199 -22.33 -26.52 -14.50
CA GLY A 199 -21.75 -26.51 -15.84
C GLY A 199 -22.43 -27.47 -16.82
N PRO A 200 -22.05 -27.38 -18.11
CA PRO A 200 -22.57 -28.28 -19.15
C PRO A 200 -22.29 -29.77 -18.90
N ASP A 201 -21.30 -30.05 -18.09
CA ASP A 201 -20.91 -31.40 -17.66
C ASP A 201 -21.72 -31.94 -16.46
N GLY A 202 -22.72 -31.16 -16.00
CA GLY A 202 -23.57 -31.47 -14.85
C GLY A 202 -22.89 -31.29 -13.49
N ARG A 203 -21.67 -30.79 -13.42
CA ARG A 203 -20.96 -30.53 -12.16
C ARG A 203 -21.33 -29.17 -11.61
N HIS A 204 -21.45 -29.08 -10.29
CA HIS A 204 -21.60 -27.83 -9.60
C HIS A 204 -20.23 -27.22 -9.28
N TYR A 205 -20.02 -25.99 -9.74
CA TYR A 205 -18.80 -25.20 -9.56
C TYR A 205 -19.08 -24.02 -8.64
N THR A 206 -18.14 -23.72 -7.77
CA THR A 206 -18.18 -22.57 -6.85
C THR A 206 -17.03 -21.62 -7.18
N THR A 207 -16.98 -20.47 -6.53
CA THR A 207 -15.89 -19.46 -6.66
C THR A 207 -14.50 -20.09 -6.67
N LYS A 208 -14.26 -21.16 -5.88
CA LYS A 208 -12.96 -21.87 -5.81
C LYS A 208 -12.57 -22.58 -7.10
N ASN A 209 -13.53 -22.83 -7.98
CA ASN A 209 -13.38 -23.55 -9.24
C ASN A 209 -13.31 -22.60 -10.46
N PHE A 210 -13.88 -21.39 -10.34
CA PHE A 210 -13.97 -20.44 -11.44
C PHE A 210 -12.59 -20.03 -11.94
N GLU A 211 -12.46 -19.96 -13.25
CA GLU A 211 -11.24 -19.74 -14.04
C GLU A 211 -10.13 -20.78 -13.78
N ARG A 212 -10.31 -21.67 -12.82
CA ARG A 212 -9.39 -22.76 -12.50
C ARG A 212 -9.80 -24.08 -13.14
N ASP A 213 -11.05 -24.49 -12.90
CA ASP A 213 -11.61 -25.76 -13.36
C ASP A 213 -12.64 -25.57 -14.48
N ILE A 214 -13.31 -24.42 -14.50
CA ILE A 214 -14.22 -23.95 -15.55
C ILE A 214 -13.94 -22.48 -15.86
N ARG A 215 -14.06 -22.06 -17.13
CA ARG A 215 -13.95 -20.67 -17.57
C ARG A 215 -15.33 -20.03 -17.70
N LEU A 216 -15.48 -18.82 -17.18
CA LEU A 216 -16.70 -18.04 -17.19
C LEU A 216 -16.42 -16.63 -17.75
N PRO A 217 -16.33 -16.46 -19.07
CA PRO A 217 -16.01 -15.18 -19.69
C PRO A 217 -16.97 -14.06 -19.29
N GLU A 218 -18.26 -14.36 -19.14
CA GLU A 218 -19.28 -13.40 -18.71
C GLU A 218 -19.02 -12.88 -17.31
N ARG A 219 -18.55 -13.76 -16.39
CA ARG A 219 -18.17 -13.34 -15.04
C ARG A 219 -16.97 -12.41 -15.05
N THR A 220 -15.93 -12.72 -15.82
CA THR A 220 -14.76 -11.86 -15.96
C THR A 220 -15.13 -10.51 -16.57
N ARG A 221 -16.02 -10.51 -17.57
CA ARG A 221 -16.55 -9.28 -18.18
C ARG A 221 -17.35 -8.45 -17.17
N LEU A 222 -18.24 -9.06 -16.41
CA LEU A 222 -18.96 -8.38 -15.34
C LEU A 222 -18.00 -7.70 -14.35
N ILE A 223 -16.97 -8.43 -13.87
CA ILE A 223 -15.99 -7.88 -12.94
C ILE A 223 -15.28 -6.65 -13.55
N ALA A 224 -14.87 -6.73 -14.83
CA ALA A 224 -14.22 -5.62 -15.52
C ALA A 224 -15.14 -4.40 -15.68
N GLU A 225 -16.39 -4.61 -16.07
CA GLU A 225 -17.41 -3.56 -16.26
C GLU A 225 -17.79 -2.90 -14.93
N ASP A 226 -18.05 -3.69 -13.91
CA ASP A 226 -18.38 -3.19 -12.59
C ASP A 226 -17.23 -2.42 -11.95
N LEU A 227 -16.01 -2.94 -12.06
CA LEU A 227 -14.81 -2.24 -11.60
C LEU A 227 -14.63 -0.91 -12.33
N TRP A 228 -14.76 -0.89 -13.66
CA TRP A 228 -14.63 0.33 -14.45
C TRP A 228 -15.64 1.40 -14.05
N GLN A 229 -16.92 1.01 -13.90
CA GLN A 229 -17.98 1.92 -13.45
C GLN A 229 -17.74 2.44 -12.03
N THR A 230 -17.29 1.56 -11.14
CA THR A 230 -17.00 1.91 -9.74
C THR A 230 -15.81 2.85 -9.62
N LEU A 231 -14.73 2.58 -10.36
CA LEU A 231 -13.58 3.49 -10.43
C LEU A 231 -13.97 4.86 -10.98
N GLY A 232 -14.81 4.91 -12.02
CA GLY A 232 -15.34 6.16 -12.56
C GLY A 232 -16.20 6.92 -11.55
N LYS A 233 -17.08 6.22 -10.83
CA LYS A 233 -17.94 6.79 -9.79
C LYS A 233 -17.13 7.45 -8.67
N TYR A 234 -16.00 6.88 -8.29
CA TYR A 234 -15.11 7.39 -7.23
C TYR A 234 -13.96 8.24 -7.74
N GLN A 235 -13.94 8.59 -9.02
CA GLN A 235 -12.85 9.34 -9.66
C GLN A 235 -11.46 8.68 -9.53
N LEU A 236 -11.44 7.34 -9.47
CA LEU A 236 -10.23 6.53 -9.32
C LEU A 236 -9.73 5.93 -10.64
N SER A 237 -10.34 6.27 -11.78
CA SER A 237 -9.97 5.70 -13.10
C SER A 237 -8.54 6.00 -13.51
N ASP A 238 -8.00 7.13 -13.05
CA ASP A 238 -6.61 7.55 -13.30
C ASP A 238 -5.62 7.07 -12.24
N GLU A 239 -6.10 6.40 -11.21
CA GLU A 239 -5.27 5.88 -10.12
C GLU A 239 -4.76 4.48 -10.42
N LYS A 240 -3.54 4.16 -9.94
CA LYS A 240 -2.96 2.84 -10.17
C LYS A 240 -3.69 1.73 -9.44
N SER A 241 -3.96 0.66 -10.16
CA SER A 241 -4.67 -0.54 -9.68
C SER A 241 -3.88 -1.81 -9.95
N ILE A 242 -3.89 -2.77 -9.01
CA ILE A 242 -3.39 -4.13 -9.23
C ILE A 242 -4.55 -5.10 -9.17
N ILE A 243 -4.74 -5.89 -10.22
CA ILE A 243 -5.77 -6.94 -10.30
C ILE A 243 -5.11 -8.32 -10.24
N PHE A 244 -5.50 -9.12 -9.25
CA PHE A 244 -5.02 -10.47 -9.08
C PHE A 244 -5.98 -11.48 -9.74
N CYS A 245 -5.50 -12.17 -10.77
CA CYS A 245 -6.23 -13.15 -11.57
C CYS A 245 -5.78 -14.59 -11.25
N VAL A 246 -6.59 -15.58 -11.67
CA VAL A 246 -6.35 -17.01 -11.40
C VAL A 246 -5.18 -17.55 -12.22
N ASP A 247 -5.16 -17.25 -13.53
CA ASP A 247 -4.13 -17.69 -14.47
C ASP A 247 -3.88 -16.64 -15.56
N ASP A 248 -2.92 -16.92 -16.44
CA ASP A 248 -2.53 -16.02 -17.55
C ASP A 248 -3.65 -15.73 -18.54
N THR A 249 -4.53 -16.70 -18.79
CA THR A 249 -5.67 -16.52 -19.71
C THR A 249 -6.69 -15.59 -19.10
N HIS A 250 -7.02 -15.77 -17.81
CA HIS A 250 -7.88 -14.86 -17.06
C HIS A 250 -7.30 -13.44 -17.03
N ALA A 251 -5.99 -13.31 -16.75
CA ALA A 251 -5.32 -12.01 -16.75
C ALA A 251 -5.33 -11.33 -18.14
N ALA A 252 -5.14 -12.10 -19.22
CA ALA A 252 -5.18 -11.57 -20.57
C ALA A 252 -6.58 -11.06 -20.94
N PHE A 253 -7.63 -11.82 -20.59
CA PHE A 253 -9.01 -11.43 -20.87
C PHE A 253 -9.43 -10.21 -20.05
N MET A 254 -9.12 -10.16 -18.75
CA MET A 254 -9.36 -9.01 -17.88
C MET A 254 -8.69 -7.73 -18.41
N ALA A 255 -7.42 -7.82 -18.81
CA ALA A 255 -6.71 -6.68 -19.38
C ALA A 255 -7.30 -6.20 -20.71
N ALA A 256 -7.77 -7.13 -21.55
CA ALA A 256 -8.42 -6.81 -22.82
C ALA A 256 -9.75 -6.08 -22.61
N GLU A 257 -10.58 -6.54 -21.67
CA GLU A 257 -11.86 -5.89 -21.34
C GLU A 257 -11.67 -4.48 -20.77
N LEU A 258 -10.69 -4.27 -19.89
CA LEU A 258 -10.39 -2.95 -19.35
C LEU A 258 -9.87 -1.97 -20.41
N ARG A 259 -9.07 -2.44 -21.38
CA ARG A 259 -8.67 -1.62 -22.54
C ARG A 259 -9.86 -1.26 -23.43
N ARG A 260 -10.76 -2.21 -23.64
CA ARG A 260 -12.01 -1.97 -24.39
C ARG A 260 -12.89 -0.92 -23.72
N LEU A 261 -13.07 -1.02 -22.39
CA LEU A 261 -13.91 -0.12 -21.60
C LEU A 261 -13.32 1.30 -21.53
N SER A 262 -12.01 1.42 -21.33
CA SER A 262 -11.32 2.70 -21.27
C SER A 262 -11.16 3.37 -22.64
N GLY A 263 -11.25 2.61 -23.74
CA GLY A 263 -10.89 3.08 -25.09
C GLY A 263 -9.38 3.34 -25.27
N ASP A 264 -8.54 2.96 -24.31
CA ASP A 264 -7.10 3.19 -24.29
C ASP A 264 -6.34 1.85 -24.30
N PRO A 265 -5.58 1.54 -25.37
CA PRO A 265 -4.83 0.28 -25.47
C PRO A 265 -3.73 0.13 -24.41
N ASP A 266 -3.26 1.24 -23.81
CA ASP A 266 -2.18 1.25 -22.81
C ASP A 266 -2.71 1.38 -21.38
N TYR A 267 -4.03 1.44 -21.18
CA TYR A 267 -4.65 1.59 -19.87
C TYR A 267 -4.31 0.44 -18.91
N ALA A 268 -4.44 -0.80 -19.39
CA ALA A 268 -4.18 -2.00 -18.62
C ALA A 268 -3.08 -2.85 -19.25
N ALA A 269 -2.13 -3.31 -18.44
CA ALA A 269 -1.07 -4.22 -18.87
C ALA A 269 -1.15 -5.55 -18.12
N ARG A 270 -1.00 -6.66 -18.88
CA ARG A 270 -0.77 -7.98 -18.29
C ARG A 270 0.69 -8.06 -17.84
N ILE A 271 0.92 -8.24 -16.55
CA ILE A 271 2.26 -8.37 -15.97
C ILE A 271 2.37 -9.74 -15.31
N THR A 272 2.80 -10.72 -16.09
CA THR A 272 2.90 -12.13 -15.70
C THR A 272 4.24 -12.71 -16.16
N ARG A 273 4.62 -13.86 -15.64
CA ARG A 273 5.90 -14.51 -15.99
C ARG A 273 5.99 -14.95 -17.46
N SER A 274 4.85 -15.22 -18.08
CA SER A 274 4.78 -15.62 -19.50
C SER A 274 4.95 -14.45 -20.47
N GLU A 275 4.85 -13.20 -19.98
CA GLU A 275 5.00 -12.00 -20.80
C GLU A 275 6.48 -11.72 -21.08
N ARG A 276 6.87 -11.61 -22.35
CA ARG A 276 8.27 -11.38 -22.74
C ARG A 276 8.88 -10.11 -22.14
N ASN A 277 8.04 -9.07 -21.99
CA ASN A 277 8.46 -7.76 -21.48
C ASN A 277 8.09 -7.55 -20.00
N SER A 278 7.81 -8.62 -19.24
CA SER A 278 7.28 -8.51 -17.87
C SER A 278 8.13 -7.60 -16.98
N HIS A 279 9.44 -7.72 -17.00
CA HIS A 279 10.34 -6.87 -16.19
C HIS A 279 10.32 -5.39 -16.60
N GLN A 280 10.11 -5.09 -17.89
CA GLN A 280 9.99 -3.69 -18.30
C GLN A 280 8.64 -3.12 -17.91
N LEU A 281 7.56 -3.88 -18.07
CA LEU A 281 6.21 -3.50 -17.64
C LEU A 281 6.14 -3.33 -16.12
N GLU A 282 6.78 -4.22 -15.36
CA GLU A 282 6.89 -4.13 -13.91
C GLU A 282 7.59 -2.82 -13.49
N ARG A 283 8.74 -2.49 -14.09
CA ARG A 283 9.45 -1.25 -13.83
C ARG A 283 8.65 -0.01 -14.20
N ASN A 284 8.00 -0.03 -15.37
CA ASN A 284 7.17 1.06 -15.83
C ASN A 284 5.99 1.31 -14.88
N PHE A 285 5.36 0.23 -14.39
CA PHE A 285 4.26 0.35 -13.45
C PHE A 285 4.72 0.78 -12.05
N ALA A 286 5.94 0.40 -11.64
CA ALA A 286 6.52 0.80 -10.35
C ALA A 286 6.93 2.28 -10.28
N GLU A 287 7.15 2.93 -11.44
CA GLU A 287 7.59 4.33 -11.50
C GLU A 287 6.47 5.26 -11.02
N VAL A 288 6.71 5.96 -9.90
CA VAL A 288 5.75 6.89 -9.30
C VAL A 288 5.40 8.02 -10.28
N GLY A 289 4.11 8.33 -10.36
CA GLY A 289 3.60 9.40 -11.24
C GLY A 289 3.57 9.05 -12.74
N ARG A 290 4.03 7.86 -13.14
CA ARG A 290 3.94 7.43 -14.54
C ARG A 290 2.48 7.24 -14.95
N ALA A 291 2.10 7.87 -16.06
CA ALA A 291 0.71 7.91 -16.51
C ALA A 291 0.17 6.55 -16.97
N LYS A 292 1.01 5.65 -17.51
CA LYS A 292 0.58 4.36 -18.08
C LYS A 292 1.61 3.25 -17.88
N PRO A 293 1.16 2.00 -17.66
CA PRO A 293 -0.23 1.58 -17.51
C PRO A 293 -0.83 2.04 -16.17
N ARG A 294 -2.16 2.27 -16.15
CA ARG A 294 -2.90 2.54 -14.90
C ARG A 294 -3.25 1.26 -14.16
N VAL A 295 -3.46 0.18 -14.87
CA VAL A 295 -3.86 -1.10 -14.29
C VAL A 295 -2.83 -2.18 -14.62
N ALA A 296 -2.29 -2.81 -13.58
CA ALA A 296 -1.48 -4.02 -13.69
C ALA A 296 -2.34 -5.25 -13.41
N VAL A 297 -2.51 -6.12 -14.41
CA VAL A 297 -3.24 -7.38 -14.28
C VAL A 297 -2.22 -8.51 -14.15
N THR A 298 -2.25 -9.22 -13.03
CA THR A 298 -1.21 -10.20 -12.67
C THR A 298 -1.79 -11.50 -12.09
N VAL A 299 -0.97 -12.53 -12.06
CA VAL A 299 -1.28 -13.77 -11.34
C VAL A 299 -0.53 -13.79 -10.00
N ASP A 300 0.79 -13.90 -10.02
CA ASP A 300 1.62 -13.98 -8.81
C ASP A 300 2.84 -13.06 -8.82
N LEU A 301 3.19 -12.46 -9.98
CA LEU A 301 4.47 -11.74 -10.13
C LEU A 301 4.59 -10.55 -9.19
N LEU A 302 3.51 -9.79 -9.02
CA LEU A 302 3.48 -8.59 -8.18
C LEU A 302 3.13 -8.86 -6.71
N THR A 303 3.01 -10.12 -6.30
CA THR A 303 2.61 -10.49 -4.93
C THR A 303 3.71 -10.20 -3.92
N THR A 304 4.97 -10.47 -4.26
CA THR A 304 6.13 -10.28 -3.36
C THR A 304 7.25 -9.56 -4.09
N GLY A 305 8.02 -8.74 -3.36
CA GLY A 305 9.20 -8.06 -3.91
C GLY A 305 8.92 -6.91 -4.88
N PHE A 306 7.67 -6.54 -5.06
CA PHE A 306 7.25 -5.43 -5.92
C PHE A 306 6.99 -4.17 -5.10
N ASP A 307 7.44 -3.02 -5.60
CA ASP A 307 7.29 -1.72 -4.94
C ASP A 307 6.70 -0.68 -5.90
N ALA A 308 5.45 -0.29 -5.65
CA ALA A 308 4.76 0.82 -6.30
C ALA A 308 3.92 1.55 -5.23
N PRO A 309 4.48 2.56 -4.56
CA PRO A 309 3.80 3.23 -3.44
C PRO A 309 2.55 3.98 -3.88
N ASP A 310 2.45 4.40 -5.14
CA ASP A 310 1.30 5.10 -5.71
C ASP A 310 0.11 4.19 -6.13
N VAL A 311 0.16 2.90 -5.81
CA VAL A 311 -0.99 1.99 -6.01
C VAL A 311 -2.09 2.31 -5.01
N LYS A 312 -3.27 2.72 -5.49
CA LYS A 312 -4.45 3.06 -4.67
C LYS A 312 -5.52 1.98 -4.66
N ASN A 313 -5.51 1.03 -5.61
CA ASN A 313 -6.54 0.01 -5.69
C ASN A 313 -5.94 -1.39 -5.78
N ILE A 314 -6.45 -2.30 -4.96
CA ILE A 314 -6.14 -3.73 -4.99
C ILE A 314 -7.42 -4.49 -5.32
N VAL A 315 -7.40 -5.31 -6.35
CA VAL A 315 -8.58 -6.03 -6.84
C VAL A 315 -8.38 -7.53 -6.76
N PHE A 316 -9.23 -8.21 -6.03
CA PHE A 316 -9.25 -9.67 -5.95
C PHE A 316 -10.29 -10.23 -6.91
N ALA A 317 -9.82 -10.75 -8.05
CA ALA A 317 -10.62 -11.48 -9.03
C ALA A 317 -10.31 -13.01 -8.99
N ARG A 318 -9.47 -13.44 -8.06
CA ARG A 318 -9.11 -14.85 -7.82
C ARG A 318 -9.41 -15.26 -6.38
N PRO A 319 -10.00 -16.44 -6.16
CA PRO A 319 -10.18 -16.96 -4.81
C PRO A 319 -8.82 -17.29 -4.18
N LEU A 320 -8.65 -16.91 -2.93
CA LEU A 320 -7.46 -17.18 -2.15
C LEU A 320 -7.73 -18.32 -1.14
N ARG A 321 -6.67 -19.03 -0.75
CA ARG A 321 -6.72 -20.13 0.24
C ARG A 321 -5.74 -19.92 1.39
N SER A 322 -4.99 -18.83 1.34
CA SER A 322 -3.91 -18.55 2.29
C SER A 322 -4.04 -17.11 2.78
N SER A 323 -4.18 -16.94 4.09
CA SER A 323 -4.12 -15.63 4.75
C SER A 323 -2.78 -14.93 4.50
N ILE A 324 -1.69 -15.70 4.42
CA ILE A 324 -0.36 -15.18 4.05
C ILE A 324 -0.39 -14.50 2.69
N LEU A 325 -0.98 -15.18 1.68
CA LEU A 325 -1.06 -14.63 0.32
C LEU A 325 -1.96 -13.39 0.28
N TYR A 326 -3.08 -13.42 0.99
CA TYR A 326 -3.97 -12.26 1.14
C TYR A 326 -3.22 -11.06 1.74
N LYS A 327 -2.51 -11.27 2.87
CA LYS A 327 -1.72 -10.21 3.53
C LYS A 327 -0.63 -9.64 2.62
N GLN A 328 0.05 -10.47 1.85
CA GLN A 328 1.08 -10.03 0.89
C GLN A 328 0.49 -9.19 -0.25
N MET A 329 -0.64 -9.60 -0.83
CA MET A 329 -1.33 -8.88 -1.89
C MET A 329 -1.90 -7.55 -1.37
N LYS A 330 -2.59 -7.57 -0.23
CA LYS A 330 -3.07 -6.38 0.48
C LYS A 330 -1.94 -5.39 0.75
N GLY A 331 -0.81 -5.90 1.20
CA GLY A 331 0.39 -5.10 1.50
C GLY A 331 0.98 -4.33 0.31
N ARG A 332 0.54 -4.58 -0.92
CA ARG A 332 0.92 -3.77 -2.09
C ARG A 332 0.25 -2.40 -2.10
N GLY A 333 -0.92 -2.29 -1.46
CA GLY A 333 -1.66 -1.03 -1.33
C GLY A 333 -1.30 -0.21 -0.09
N THR A 334 -0.69 -0.79 0.93
CA THR A 334 -0.54 -0.13 2.25
C THR A 334 0.48 1.01 2.31
N ARG A 335 1.34 1.18 1.30
CA ARG A 335 2.41 2.19 1.34
C ARG A 335 1.88 3.60 1.26
N LEU A 336 2.44 4.48 2.08
CA LEU A 336 2.28 5.93 1.96
C LEU A 336 2.95 6.41 0.65
N CYS A 337 2.34 7.38 -0.02
CA CYS A 337 2.92 8.09 -1.15
C CYS A 337 2.55 9.56 -1.04
N GLU A 338 3.48 10.36 -0.57
CA GLU A 338 3.27 11.81 -0.35
C GLU A 338 3.11 12.55 -1.68
N ASP A 339 3.79 12.11 -2.74
CA ASP A 339 3.76 12.72 -4.07
C ASP A 339 2.35 12.82 -4.67
N ILE A 340 1.43 11.94 -4.25
CA ILE A 340 0.04 11.89 -4.70
C ILE A 340 -0.96 12.02 -3.53
N ASP A 341 -0.51 12.51 -2.39
CA ASP A 341 -1.29 12.61 -1.14
C ASP A 341 -2.11 11.34 -0.81
N LYS A 342 -1.48 10.17 -0.98
CA LYS A 342 -2.14 8.90 -0.72
C LYS A 342 -2.26 8.68 0.79
N ARG A 343 -3.49 8.76 1.31
CA ARG A 343 -3.82 8.60 2.74
C ARG A 343 -4.58 7.31 3.04
N TYR A 344 -5.05 6.60 2.01
CA TYR A 344 -5.72 5.31 2.07
C TYR A 344 -5.56 4.57 0.75
N PHE A 345 -5.97 3.31 0.71
CA PHE A 345 -6.18 2.55 -0.52
C PHE A 345 -7.48 1.75 -0.45
N THR A 346 -7.97 1.27 -1.58
CA THR A 346 -9.22 0.53 -1.67
C THR A 346 -8.96 -0.92 -2.09
N ILE A 347 -9.63 -1.85 -1.42
CA ILE A 347 -9.72 -3.26 -1.83
C ILE A 347 -11.08 -3.49 -2.46
N PHE A 348 -11.09 -3.93 -3.71
CA PHE A 348 -12.29 -4.44 -4.40
C PHE A 348 -12.24 -5.95 -4.38
N ASP A 349 -13.13 -6.59 -3.64
CA ASP A 349 -13.17 -8.04 -3.43
C ASP A 349 -14.36 -8.66 -4.13
N TYR A 350 -14.11 -9.35 -5.26
CA TYR A 350 -15.13 -10.04 -6.05
C TYR A 350 -15.25 -11.53 -5.70
N VAL A 351 -14.49 -12.02 -4.73
CA VAL A 351 -14.34 -13.46 -4.48
C VAL A 351 -14.42 -13.85 -2.99
N GLY A 352 -14.68 -12.88 -2.12
CA GLY A 352 -14.69 -13.11 -0.67
C GLY A 352 -13.30 -13.37 -0.08
N ALA A 353 -12.24 -12.84 -0.69
CA ALA A 353 -10.86 -13.00 -0.20
C ALA A 353 -10.65 -12.33 1.17
N ALA A 354 -11.39 -11.26 1.45
CA ALA A 354 -11.33 -10.52 2.71
C ALA A 354 -11.78 -11.35 3.94
N GLN A 355 -12.45 -12.48 3.75
CA GLN A 355 -12.76 -13.44 4.83
C GLN A 355 -11.50 -14.15 5.37
N LEU A 356 -10.36 -14.07 4.64
CA LEU A 356 -9.06 -14.55 5.11
C LEU A 356 -8.34 -13.53 5.98
N GLU A 357 -8.93 -12.37 6.23
CA GLU A 357 -8.38 -11.40 7.14
C GLU A 357 -8.43 -11.94 8.56
N ASP A 358 -7.27 -11.92 9.18
CA ASP A 358 -7.10 -12.35 10.55
C ASP A 358 -7.25 -11.10 11.44
N THR A 359 -8.22 -11.12 12.35
CA THR A 359 -8.45 -10.04 13.31
C THR A 359 -7.35 -9.98 14.38
N GLU A 360 -6.52 -11.02 14.50
CA GLU A 360 -5.37 -11.08 15.41
C GLU A 360 -4.11 -10.47 14.81
N PHE A 361 -4.22 -9.33 14.13
CA PHE A 361 -3.07 -8.66 13.48
C PHE A 361 -2.16 -7.92 14.48
N ASP A 362 -2.04 -8.40 15.70
CA ASP A 362 -1.16 -7.83 16.73
C ASP A 362 0.29 -8.33 16.70
N GLY A 363 0.73 -8.89 15.56
CA GLY A 363 2.09 -9.43 15.42
C GLY A 363 2.21 -10.90 15.85
N HIS A 364 1.14 -11.51 16.32
CA HIS A 364 1.09 -12.93 16.55
C HIS A 364 0.91 -13.69 15.23
N PRO A 365 1.47 -14.89 15.09
CA PRO A 365 1.34 -15.70 13.90
C PRO A 365 -0.13 -16.01 13.61
N ALA A 366 -0.50 -15.95 12.35
CA ALA A 366 -1.85 -16.29 11.91
C ALA A 366 -2.14 -17.76 12.22
N ASN A 367 -3.14 -18.01 13.05
CA ASN A 367 -3.61 -19.36 13.35
C ASN A 367 -4.20 -19.97 12.07
N THR A 368 -3.39 -20.69 11.31
CA THR A 368 -3.81 -21.32 10.06
C THR A 368 -4.63 -22.58 10.39
N GLN A 369 -5.91 -22.40 10.72
CA GLN A 369 -6.85 -23.52 10.66
C GLN A 369 -6.88 -24.01 9.21
N LYS A 370 -6.18 -25.09 8.94
CA LYS A 370 -6.28 -25.77 7.65
C LYS A 370 -7.71 -26.26 7.47
N PRO A 371 -8.40 -25.92 6.37
CA PRO A 371 -9.48 -26.77 5.93
C PRO A 371 -8.87 -28.18 5.72
N LYS A 372 -9.43 -29.18 6.35
CA LYS A 372 -8.99 -30.59 6.25
C LYS A 372 -8.77 -30.93 4.79
N SER A 373 -7.52 -31.00 4.36
CA SER A 373 -7.17 -31.42 3.01
C SER A 373 -7.38 -32.94 2.94
N SER A 374 -8.43 -33.35 2.25
CA SER A 374 -8.44 -34.68 1.68
C SER A 374 -7.25 -34.77 0.71
N SER A 375 -6.24 -35.54 1.08
CA SER A 375 -5.08 -35.81 0.24
C SER A 375 -5.53 -36.56 -1.02
N LYS A 376 -5.74 -35.81 -2.10
CA LYS A 376 -5.81 -36.41 -3.44
C LYS A 376 -4.39 -36.54 -3.98
N PRO A 377 -4.03 -37.70 -4.58
CA PRO A 377 -2.71 -37.92 -5.13
C PRO A 377 -2.36 -36.87 -6.18
N LYS A 378 -1.11 -36.38 -6.17
CA LYS A 378 -0.55 -35.51 -7.19
C LYS A 378 -0.72 -36.20 -8.54
N LYS A 379 -1.60 -35.70 -9.39
CA LYS A 379 -1.61 -36.05 -10.82
C LYS A 379 -0.29 -35.56 -11.42
N LYS A 380 0.42 -36.45 -12.10
CA LYS A 380 1.53 -36.11 -13.00
C LYS A 380 1.04 -35.03 -13.97
N ALA A 381 1.95 -34.08 -14.31
CA ALA A 381 1.70 -33.13 -15.36
C ALA A 381 1.30 -33.86 -16.66
N GLY A 382 0.02 -33.88 -16.93
CA GLY A 382 -0.56 -34.34 -18.18
C GLY A 382 -0.81 -33.12 -19.08
N GLU A 383 -0.97 -33.39 -20.36
CA GLU A 383 -1.30 -32.41 -21.41
C GLU A 383 -2.38 -31.41 -20.97
N PRO A 384 -2.35 -30.17 -21.47
CA PRO A 384 -3.31 -29.14 -21.08
C PRO A 384 -4.73 -29.60 -21.43
N VAL A 385 -5.49 -30.01 -20.42
CA VAL A 385 -6.90 -30.33 -20.57
C VAL A 385 -7.64 -29.02 -20.82
N GLU A 386 -8.33 -28.92 -21.96
CA GLU A 386 -9.23 -27.80 -22.24
C GLU A 386 -10.25 -27.68 -21.09
N LYS A 387 -10.29 -26.51 -20.46
CA LYS A 387 -11.28 -26.24 -19.41
C LYS A 387 -12.64 -26.04 -20.07
N PRO A 388 -13.73 -26.62 -19.54
CA PRO A 388 -15.06 -26.33 -20.02
C PRO A 388 -15.34 -24.83 -19.91
N VAL A 389 -16.04 -24.28 -20.90
CA VAL A 389 -16.46 -22.87 -20.92
C VAL A 389 -17.96 -22.85 -20.64
N GLY A 390 -18.36 -22.11 -19.61
CA GLY A 390 -19.77 -21.76 -19.40
C GLY A 390 -20.12 -20.61 -20.32
N ASP A 391 -21.20 -20.75 -21.10
CA ASP A 391 -21.64 -19.78 -22.08
C ASP A 391 -23.12 -19.45 -21.90
N GLY A 392 -23.55 -18.26 -22.32
CA GLY A 392 -24.94 -17.83 -22.24
C GLY A 392 -25.50 -17.64 -20.83
N ILE A 393 -24.65 -17.33 -19.84
CA ILE A 393 -25.02 -17.23 -18.43
C ILE A 393 -25.36 -15.78 -18.09
N THR A 394 -26.46 -15.58 -17.34
CA THR A 394 -26.77 -14.26 -16.76
C THR A 394 -25.96 -14.05 -15.48
N VAL A 395 -25.08 -13.05 -15.48
CA VAL A 395 -24.23 -12.70 -14.34
C VAL A 395 -24.52 -11.26 -13.93
N PHE A 396 -24.67 -11.03 -12.63
CA PHE A 396 -24.89 -9.69 -12.02
C PHE A 396 -24.28 -9.64 -10.63
N ILE A 397 -24.02 -8.45 -10.12
CA ILE A 397 -23.60 -8.26 -8.72
C ILE A 397 -24.81 -8.50 -7.82
N ALA A 398 -24.76 -9.57 -7.04
CA ALA A 398 -25.85 -9.97 -6.12
C ALA A 398 -25.73 -9.27 -4.77
N ARG A 399 -24.51 -8.98 -4.32
CA ARG A 399 -24.24 -8.35 -3.03
C ARG A 399 -23.15 -7.29 -3.17
N GLU A 400 -23.45 -6.09 -2.64
CA GLU A 400 -22.50 -4.99 -2.52
C GLU A 400 -22.48 -4.53 -1.06
N GLU A 401 -21.33 -4.61 -0.42
CA GLU A 401 -21.12 -4.19 0.96
C GLU A 401 -19.84 -3.36 1.07
N ARG A 402 -19.88 -2.31 1.88
CA ARG A 402 -18.77 -1.38 2.07
C ARG A 402 -18.38 -1.32 3.51
N TYR A 403 -17.07 -1.37 3.75
CA TYR A 403 -16.52 -1.37 5.09
C TYR A 403 -15.37 -0.38 5.22
N VAL A 404 -15.28 0.25 6.37
CA VAL A 404 -14.06 0.90 6.84
C VAL A 404 -13.28 -0.11 7.66
N CYS A 405 -12.03 -0.33 7.29
CA CYS A 405 -11.15 -1.26 8.00
C CYS A 405 -10.19 -0.45 8.87
N LEU A 406 -10.38 -0.54 10.17
CA LEU A 406 -9.57 0.16 11.15
C LEU A 406 -8.19 -0.47 11.30
N ALA A 407 -7.26 0.27 11.91
CA ALA A 407 -5.90 -0.19 12.15
C ALA A 407 -5.83 -1.47 13.01
N ASP A 408 -6.80 -1.67 13.91
CA ASP A 408 -6.92 -2.85 14.77
C ASP A 408 -7.55 -4.08 14.08
N GLY A 409 -7.85 -3.98 12.77
CA GLY A 409 -8.43 -5.05 11.96
C GLY A 409 -9.95 -5.15 12.03
N ARG A 410 -10.64 -4.30 12.81
CA ARG A 410 -12.11 -4.27 12.82
C ARG A 410 -12.64 -3.79 11.48
N LYS A 411 -13.60 -4.51 10.95
CA LYS A 411 -14.41 -4.12 9.78
C LYS A 411 -15.72 -3.55 10.27
N ILE A 412 -16.00 -2.30 9.97
CA ILE A 412 -17.24 -1.62 10.34
C ILE A 412 -17.99 -1.28 9.05
N PRO A 413 -19.26 -1.72 8.90
CA PRO A 413 -20.10 -1.30 7.78
C PRO A 413 -20.11 0.23 7.67
N LEU A 414 -20.08 0.75 6.45
CA LEU A 414 -19.95 2.20 6.22
C LEU A 414 -21.04 3.03 6.90
N ASP A 415 -22.28 2.55 6.87
CA ASP A 415 -23.41 3.27 7.49
C ASP A 415 -23.25 3.32 9.01
N ASP A 416 -22.88 2.20 9.65
CA ASP A 416 -22.62 2.14 11.09
C ASP A 416 -21.42 3.03 11.47
N TYR A 417 -20.36 3.00 10.65
CA TYR A 417 -19.18 3.84 10.85
C TYR A 417 -19.53 5.32 10.77
N ARG A 418 -20.42 5.69 9.83
CA ARG A 418 -20.91 7.07 9.68
C ARG A 418 -21.65 7.53 10.93
N GLU A 419 -22.59 6.74 11.46
CA GLU A 419 -23.33 7.10 12.66
C GLU A 419 -22.44 7.20 13.90
N GLN A 420 -21.50 6.25 14.10
CA GLN A 420 -20.52 6.33 15.19
C GLN A 420 -19.65 7.60 15.07
N SER A 421 -19.15 7.89 13.87
CA SER A 421 -18.33 9.07 13.63
C SER A 421 -19.11 10.37 13.85
N LYS A 422 -20.38 10.41 13.50
CA LYS A 422 -21.28 11.54 13.73
C LYS A 422 -21.41 11.87 15.22
N GLU A 423 -21.59 10.86 16.07
CA GLU A 423 -21.63 11.04 17.53
C GLU A 423 -20.31 11.59 18.07
N VAL A 424 -19.18 11.08 17.59
CA VAL A 424 -17.85 11.55 17.97
C VAL A 424 -17.65 13.02 17.57
N ILE A 425 -17.94 13.37 16.31
CA ILE A 425 -17.78 14.75 15.81
C ILE A 425 -18.66 15.73 16.61
N ARG A 426 -19.90 15.36 16.90
CA ARG A 426 -20.81 16.16 17.74
C ARG A 426 -20.35 16.27 19.19
N GLY A 427 -19.66 15.26 19.70
CA GLY A 427 -19.08 15.29 21.05
C GLY A 427 -17.89 16.24 21.16
N ILE A 428 -17.13 16.42 20.09
CA ILE A 428 -15.96 17.32 20.05
C ILE A 428 -16.40 18.78 19.75
N ALA A 429 -17.36 18.97 18.84
CA ALA A 429 -17.89 20.28 18.45
C ALA A 429 -19.43 20.33 18.63
N PRO A 430 -19.91 20.30 19.87
CA PRO A 430 -21.30 19.96 20.17
C PRO A 430 -22.31 21.04 19.79
N ALA A 431 -21.91 22.30 19.75
CA ALA A 431 -22.87 23.40 19.70
C ALA A 431 -23.32 23.76 18.27
N SER A 432 -22.39 23.79 17.30
CA SER A 432 -22.74 24.20 15.94
C SER A 432 -21.65 23.97 14.92
N LEU A 433 -22.01 24.03 13.62
CA LEU A 433 -21.07 24.12 12.51
C LEU A 433 -20.10 25.30 12.68
N SER A 434 -20.57 26.43 13.19
CA SER A 434 -19.73 27.60 13.44
C SER A 434 -18.60 27.31 14.43
N ASP A 435 -18.87 26.50 15.44
CA ASP A 435 -17.82 26.14 16.41
C ASP A 435 -16.80 25.16 15.83
N LEU A 436 -17.24 24.22 14.99
CA LEU A 436 -16.33 23.37 14.24
C LEU A 436 -15.39 24.19 13.32
N LEU A 437 -15.93 25.16 12.59
CA LEU A 437 -15.16 26.04 11.73
C LEU A 437 -14.15 26.90 12.51
N LYS A 438 -14.50 27.39 13.70
CA LYS A 438 -13.56 28.13 14.57
C LYS A 438 -12.40 27.26 15.02
N LEU A 439 -12.68 26.01 15.43
CA LEU A 439 -11.61 25.05 15.76
C LEU A 439 -10.70 24.76 14.56
N TRP A 440 -11.25 24.79 13.36
CA TRP A 440 -10.50 24.52 12.12
C TRP A 440 -9.58 25.65 11.69
N ILE A 441 -10.01 26.88 11.82
CA ILE A 441 -9.26 28.07 11.38
C ILE A 441 -7.94 28.21 12.13
N ASP A 442 -7.93 28.01 13.44
CA ASP A 442 -6.70 28.04 14.23
C ASP A 442 -5.87 26.76 14.07
N LYS A 443 -4.58 26.95 13.78
CA LYS A 443 -3.65 25.84 13.50
C LYS A 443 -3.51 24.86 14.65
N THR A 444 -3.48 25.37 15.88
CA THR A 444 -3.25 24.54 17.08
C THR A 444 -4.50 23.70 17.36
N THR A 445 -5.67 24.33 17.43
CA THR A 445 -6.94 23.64 17.68
C THR A 445 -7.30 22.69 16.54
N ARG A 446 -6.95 23.00 15.29
CA ARG A 446 -7.09 22.09 14.14
C ARG A 446 -6.24 20.82 14.28
N ARG A 447 -4.99 20.98 14.70
CA ARG A 447 -4.09 19.84 14.96
C ARG A 447 -4.64 18.97 16.09
N ASP A 448 -5.07 19.59 17.18
CA ASP A 448 -5.61 18.88 18.33
C ASP A 448 -6.95 18.18 17.99
N LEU A 449 -7.81 18.82 17.17
CA LEU A 449 -9.03 18.22 16.63
C LEU A 449 -8.71 16.97 15.78
N ARG A 450 -7.74 17.06 14.88
CA ARG A 450 -7.32 15.91 14.05
C ARG A 450 -6.78 14.76 14.90
N ALA A 451 -6.00 15.07 15.94
CA ALA A 451 -5.48 14.07 16.86
C ALA A 451 -6.63 13.37 17.61
N GLU A 452 -7.57 14.14 18.17
CA GLU A 452 -8.72 13.59 18.89
C GLU A 452 -9.64 12.75 17.99
N LEU A 453 -9.87 13.18 16.74
CA LEU A 453 -10.62 12.39 15.76
C LEU A 453 -9.94 11.06 15.47
N LYS A 454 -8.61 11.09 15.27
CA LYS A 454 -7.79 9.88 15.05
C LYS A 454 -7.84 8.93 16.25
N ASP A 455 -7.71 9.45 17.46
CA ASP A 455 -7.73 8.66 18.71
C ASP A 455 -9.10 7.99 18.94
N ARG A 456 -10.16 8.53 18.33
CA ARG A 456 -11.53 7.99 18.37
C ARG A 456 -11.91 7.24 17.08
N ASP A 457 -10.94 6.80 16.30
CA ASP A 457 -11.12 6.04 15.06
C ASP A 457 -11.91 6.76 13.96
N VAL A 458 -11.97 8.11 13.95
CA VAL A 458 -12.63 8.88 12.88
C VAL A 458 -11.64 9.24 11.78
N HIS A 459 -11.71 8.54 10.66
CA HIS A 459 -10.82 8.72 9.51
C HIS A 459 -11.51 9.55 8.41
N VAL A 460 -11.20 10.85 8.33
CA VAL A 460 -11.81 11.78 7.36
C VAL A 460 -11.56 11.33 5.92
N ALA A 461 -10.40 10.74 5.65
CA ALA A 461 -10.05 10.22 4.32
C ALA A 461 -11.01 9.12 3.82
N ALA A 462 -11.55 8.29 4.73
CA ALA A 462 -12.55 7.29 4.38
C ALA A 462 -13.83 7.95 3.86
N PHE A 463 -14.32 8.96 4.57
CA PHE A 463 -15.51 9.72 4.15
C PHE A 463 -15.28 10.49 2.86
N ARG A 464 -14.09 11.07 2.65
CA ARG A 464 -13.70 11.75 1.42
C ARG A 464 -13.95 10.85 0.21
N HIS A 465 -13.43 9.64 0.27
CA HIS A 465 -13.59 8.64 -0.79
C HIS A 465 -15.07 8.25 -1.00
N PHE A 466 -15.74 7.77 0.05
CA PHE A 466 -17.11 7.27 -0.09
C PHE A 466 -18.15 8.31 -0.48
N LEU A 467 -17.88 9.58 -0.16
CA LEU A 467 -18.78 10.68 -0.49
C LEU A 467 -18.40 11.38 -1.82
N GLY A 468 -17.27 10.99 -2.44
CA GLY A 468 -16.79 11.63 -3.67
C GLY A 468 -16.42 13.10 -3.47
N LEU A 469 -15.70 13.42 -2.38
CA LEU A 469 -15.41 14.79 -1.94
C LEU A 469 -13.90 15.10 -1.99
N ASP A 470 -13.20 14.68 -3.04
CA ASP A 470 -11.74 14.81 -3.13
C ASP A 470 -11.24 16.26 -3.15
N GLU A 471 -12.03 17.19 -3.70
CA GLU A 471 -11.72 18.61 -3.75
C GLU A 471 -12.23 19.42 -2.54
N THR A 472 -12.65 18.73 -1.46
CA THR A 472 -13.28 19.34 -0.28
C THR A 472 -12.31 19.33 0.90
N ASP A 473 -12.33 20.35 1.74
CA ASP A 473 -11.54 20.38 2.97
C ASP A 473 -12.08 19.37 4.00
N ASP A 474 -11.18 18.86 4.86
CA ASP A 474 -11.55 17.91 5.91
C ASP A 474 -12.68 18.44 6.81
N VAL A 475 -12.67 19.73 7.13
CA VAL A 475 -13.72 20.34 7.97
C VAL A 475 -15.10 20.27 7.32
N ASP A 476 -15.18 20.38 6.01
CA ASP A 476 -16.45 20.30 5.29
C ASP A 476 -16.97 18.86 5.22
N ILE A 477 -16.03 17.89 5.14
CA ILE A 477 -16.37 16.48 5.27
C ILE A 477 -16.88 16.18 6.68
N LEU A 478 -16.20 16.68 7.71
CA LEU A 478 -16.66 16.57 9.10
C LEU A 478 -18.02 17.24 9.31
N ALA A 479 -18.22 18.40 8.70
CA ALA A 479 -19.50 19.11 8.73
C ALA A 479 -20.61 18.29 8.06
N LYS A 480 -20.33 17.69 6.91
CA LYS A 480 -21.29 16.81 6.21
C LYS A 480 -21.68 15.61 7.04
N VAL A 481 -20.72 14.95 7.67
CA VAL A 481 -20.96 13.74 8.50
C VAL A 481 -21.58 14.12 9.84
N GLY A 482 -21.03 15.10 10.55
CA GLY A 482 -21.45 15.47 11.90
C GLY A 482 -22.80 16.20 11.94
N PHE A 483 -23.12 17.02 10.94
CA PHE A 483 -24.29 17.89 10.93
C PHE A 483 -25.27 17.57 9.79
N ASP A 484 -25.11 16.44 9.09
CA ASP A 484 -25.97 15.95 8.00
C ASP A 484 -26.16 16.96 6.87
N LEU A 485 -25.14 17.74 6.52
CA LEU A 485 -25.26 18.73 5.47
C LEU A 485 -25.47 18.04 4.11
N VAL A 486 -26.47 18.48 3.37
CA VAL A 486 -26.78 17.96 2.03
C VAL A 486 -25.66 18.31 1.04
N ARG A 487 -25.16 19.54 1.11
CA ARG A 487 -24.08 20.05 0.26
C ARG A 487 -22.98 20.67 1.12
N VAL A 488 -21.76 20.50 0.66
CA VAL A 488 -20.56 21.14 1.24
C VAL A 488 -19.76 21.75 0.10
N PRO A 489 -19.04 22.86 0.34
CA PRO A 489 -18.25 23.52 -0.70
C PRO A 489 -17.01 22.71 -1.03
N SER A 490 -16.61 22.72 -2.30
CA SER A 490 -15.24 22.39 -2.68
C SER A 490 -14.30 23.52 -2.24
N ARG A 491 -12.99 23.25 -2.23
CA ARG A 491 -11.98 24.29 -2.01
C ARG A 491 -12.07 25.39 -3.06
N HIS A 492 -12.36 25.02 -4.31
CA HIS A 492 -12.58 25.98 -5.39
C HIS A 492 -13.80 26.87 -5.14
N ASP A 493 -14.93 26.29 -4.66
CA ASP A 493 -16.11 27.10 -4.28
C ASP A 493 -15.79 28.10 -3.17
N ARG A 494 -14.93 27.73 -2.20
CA ARG A 494 -14.49 28.61 -1.14
C ARG A 494 -13.67 29.78 -1.69
N VAL A 495 -12.76 29.52 -2.63
CA VAL A 495 -11.94 30.55 -3.28
C VAL A 495 -12.81 31.49 -4.11
N THR A 496 -13.75 30.95 -4.90
CA THR A 496 -14.70 31.77 -5.67
C THR A 496 -15.50 32.70 -4.76
N ARG A 497 -16.10 32.15 -3.71
CA ARG A 497 -16.85 32.95 -2.73
C ARG A 497 -15.99 33.96 -2.00
N PHE A 498 -14.72 33.65 -1.73
CA PHE A 498 -13.82 34.59 -1.10
C PHE A 498 -13.66 35.85 -1.95
N TRP A 499 -13.49 35.71 -3.27
CA TRP A 499 -13.38 36.83 -4.20
C TRP A 499 -14.71 37.54 -4.46
N ASP A 500 -15.83 36.87 -4.31
CA ASP A 500 -17.17 37.45 -4.47
C ASP A 500 -17.64 38.27 -3.24
N GLN A 501 -16.89 38.23 -2.14
CA GLN A 501 -17.24 38.99 -0.94
C GLN A 501 -17.00 40.48 -1.16
N GLU A 502 -18.04 41.30 -1.00
CA GLU A 502 -17.95 42.78 -1.04
C GLU A 502 -17.47 43.36 0.31
N ASP A 503 -16.59 42.67 1.03
CA ASP A 503 -16.04 43.17 2.29
C ASP A 503 -15.01 44.29 2.02
N ALA A 504 -15.28 45.47 2.53
CA ALA A 504 -14.45 46.65 2.31
C ALA A 504 -13.01 46.46 2.86
N TRP A 505 -12.84 45.68 3.93
CA TRP A 505 -11.54 45.38 4.49
C TRP A 505 -10.73 44.46 3.57
N LEU A 506 -11.41 43.43 3.05
CA LEU A 506 -10.81 42.46 2.13
C LEU A 506 -10.38 43.15 0.82
N LEU A 507 -11.27 43.96 0.24
CA LEU A 507 -11.00 44.73 -0.99
C LEU A 507 -9.87 45.75 -0.81
N ALA A 508 -9.80 46.37 0.35
CA ALA A 508 -8.74 47.35 0.65
C ALA A 508 -7.36 46.71 0.85
N ARG A 509 -7.28 45.48 1.36
CA ARG A 509 -6.04 44.85 1.79
C ARG A 509 -5.55 43.75 0.83
N VAL A 510 -6.42 43.10 0.12
CA VAL A 510 -6.15 41.94 -0.73
C VAL A 510 -6.66 42.10 -2.17
N GLY A 511 -7.61 43.00 -2.40
CA GLY A 511 -8.31 43.22 -3.68
C GLY A 511 -7.54 44.01 -4.73
N GLU A 512 -8.01 43.97 -5.99
CA GLU A 512 -7.42 44.62 -7.16
C GLU A 512 -7.50 46.17 -7.16
N GLN A 513 -8.31 46.76 -6.29
CA GLN A 513 -8.61 48.20 -6.32
C GLN A 513 -7.56 49.10 -5.66
N SER A 514 -6.52 48.53 -5.08
CA SER A 514 -5.48 49.31 -4.41
C SER A 514 -4.46 49.90 -5.41
N THR A 515 -4.28 51.21 -5.40
CA THR A 515 -3.47 51.96 -6.38
C THR A 515 -1.99 52.08 -6.00
N ALA A 516 -1.60 51.64 -4.82
CA ALA A 516 -0.21 51.67 -4.34
C ALA A 516 0.58 50.44 -4.80
N THR A 517 1.86 50.60 -5.12
CA THR A 517 2.73 49.53 -5.67
C THR A 517 2.85 48.31 -4.73
N GLY A 518 2.74 48.52 -3.40
CA GLY A 518 2.76 47.44 -2.41
C GLY A 518 1.52 46.56 -2.41
N ASP A 519 0.37 47.12 -2.74
CA ASP A 519 -0.92 46.40 -2.69
C ASP A 519 -1.11 45.47 -3.89
N ARG A 520 -0.50 45.79 -5.05
CA ARG A 520 -0.47 44.88 -6.20
C ARG A 520 0.33 43.61 -5.92
N VAL A 521 1.38 43.69 -5.12
CA VAL A 521 2.14 42.51 -4.69
C VAL A 521 1.28 41.63 -3.79
N LYS A 522 0.51 42.22 -2.88
CA LYS A 522 -0.39 41.52 -1.98
C LYS A 522 -1.51 40.83 -2.74
N SER A 523 -2.17 41.52 -3.64
CA SER A 523 -3.26 40.97 -4.46
C SER A 523 -2.79 39.78 -5.31
N SER A 524 -1.68 39.95 -6.05
CA SER A 524 -1.10 38.84 -6.84
C SER A 524 -0.64 37.67 -5.98
N PHE A 525 -0.10 37.95 -4.80
CA PHE A 525 0.32 36.90 -3.85
C PHE A 525 -0.87 36.09 -3.37
N TRP A 526 -1.96 36.73 -2.95
CA TRP A 526 -3.16 36.05 -2.50
C TRP A 526 -3.88 35.31 -3.62
N GLN A 527 -3.89 35.85 -4.84
CA GLN A 527 -4.39 35.11 -5.99
C GLN A 527 -3.63 33.79 -6.15
N THR A 528 -2.29 33.84 -6.22
CA THR A 528 -1.45 32.65 -6.35
C THR A 528 -1.60 31.68 -5.14
N SER A 529 -1.72 32.24 -3.93
CA SER A 529 -1.86 31.46 -2.70
C SER A 529 -3.21 30.74 -2.61
N LEU A 530 -4.30 31.39 -3.03
CA LEU A 530 -5.63 30.79 -3.03
C LEU A 530 -5.82 29.79 -4.17
N ASP A 531 -5.19 30.02 -5.33
CA ASP A 531 -5.11 29.01 -6.39
C ASP A 531 -4.38 27.74 -5.88
N HIS A 532 -3.28 27.94 -5.14
CA HIS A 532 -2.57 26.82 -4.49
C HIS A 532 -3.41 26.14 -3.41
N TYR A 533 -4.10 26.91 -2.56
CA TYR A 533 -5.03 26.36 -1.56
C TYR A 533 -6.14 25.50 -2.22
N SER A 534 -6.65 25.90 -3.37
CA SER A 534 -7.69 25.12 -4.06
C SER A 534 -7.24 23.69 -4.40
N LEU A 535 -5.94 23.48 -4.57
CA LEU A 535 -5.34 22.19 -4.86
C LEU A 535 -4.95 21.42 -3.58
N TYR A 536 -4.34 22.09 -2.60
CA TYR A 536 -3.63 21.44 -1.49
C TYR A 536 -4.25 21.68 -0.10
N GLY A 537 -5.15 22.67 0.04
CA GLY A 537 -5.86 22.96 1.29
C GLY A 537 -5.13 23.91 2.23
N ILE A 538 -5.71 24.09 3.44
CA ILE A 538 -5.33 25.14 4.39
C ILE A 538 -3.92 24.96 4.97
N ASP A 539 -3.44 23.75 5.15
CA ASP A 539 -2.15 23.50 5.78
C ASP A 539 -1.01 24.05 4.93
N ASP A 540 -1.15 24.05 3.62
CA ASP A 540 -0.18 24.58 2.68
C ASP A 540 -0.08 26.12 2.73
N LEU A 541 -1.18 26.81 3.03
CA LEU A 541 -1.13 28.27 3.24
C LEU A 541 -0.30 28.68 4.47
N GLU A 542 -0.11 27.77 5.42
CA GLU A 542 0.57 28.02 6.68
C GLU A 542 2.03 27.56 6.69
N GLN A 543 2.48 26.90 5.62
CA GLN A 543 3.83 26.39 5.51
C GLN A 543 4.73 27.35 4.74
N GLY A 544 5.78 27.86 5.38
CA GLY A 544 6.75 28.73 4.73
C GLY A 544 7.48 28.07 3.54
N SER A 545 7.59 26.75 3.52
CA SER A 545 8.14 25.96 2.41
C SER A 545 7.31 26.08 1.13
N THR A 546 5.99 26.20 1.24
CA THR A 546 5.07 26.42 0.10
C THR A 546 5.47 27.63 -0.71
N TYR A 547 5.84 28.72 -0.05
CA TYR A 547 6.24 29.97 -0.70
C TYR A 547 7.65 29.93 -1.31
N SER A 548 8.35 28.82 -1.19
CA SER A 548 9.60 28.54 -1.88
C SER A 548 9.40 27.72 -3.17
N ALA A 549 8.17 27.31 -3.46
CA ALA A 549 7.84 26.56 -4.68
C ALA A 549 7.99 27.43 -5.94
N PRO A 550 8.26 26.84 -7.13
CA PRO A 550 8.54 27.58 -8.37
C PRO A 550 7.48 28.61 -8.76
N GLN A 551 6.19 28.34 -8.55
CA GLN A 551 5.09 29.27 -8.85
C GLN A 551 5.16 30.56 -8.03
N PHE A 552 5.69 30.50 -6.81
CA PHE A 552 5.90 31.69 -5.98
C PHE A 552 7.25 32.38 -6.28
N THR A 553 8.32 31.58 -6.36
CA THR A 553 9.68 32.15 -6.54
C THR A 553 9.88 32.78 -7.90
N SER A 554 9.23 32.30 -8.96
CA SER A 554 9.27 32.92 -10.30
C SER A 554 8.60 34.29 -10.34
N GLN A 555 7.56 34.51 -9.52
CA GLN A 555 6.78 35.74 -9.52
C GLN A 555 7.26 36.75 -8.45
N PHE A 556 7.63 36.26 -7.27
CA PHE A 556 7.92 37.09 -6.10
C PHE A 556 9.40 37.10 -5.67
N GLY A 557 10.23 36.22 -6.24
CA GLY A 557 11.61 36.00 -5.81
C GLY A 557 11.69 35.05 -4.60
N SER A 558 12.79 35.10 -3.84
CA SER A 558 12.92 34.28 -2.64
C SER A 558 11.87 34.65 -1.57
N PHE A 559 11.55 33.73 -0.69
CA PHE A 559 10.61 34.00 0.41
C PHE A 559 11.03 35.21 1.26
N SER A 560 12.32 35.39 1.48
CA SER A 560 12.85 36.60 2.15
C SER A 560 12.55 37.90 1.38
N THR A 561 12.69 37.85 0.05
CA THR A 561 12.38 38.98 -0.82
C THR A 561 10.88 39.31 -0.81
N LEU A 562 10.06 38.26 -0.85
CA LEU A 562 8.61 38.35 -0.72
C LEU A 562 8.22 39.06 0.58
N LEU A 563 8.74 38.59 1.72
CA LEU A 563 8.44 39.16 3.04
C LEU A 563 8.79 40.65 3.13
N GLN A 564 9.95 41.08 2.57
CA GLN A 564 10.33 42.48 2.54
C GLN A 564 9.34 43.32 1.71
N ARG A 565 8.93 42.83 0.54
CA ARG A 565 7.97 43.51 -0.34
C ARG A 565 6.55 43.52 0.22
N TYR A 566 6.20 42.54 1.02
CA TYR A 566 4.88 42.36 1.64
C TYR A 566 4.66 43.30 2.85
N GLY A 567 5.70 43.79 3.46
CA GLY A 567 5.64 44.59 4.69
C GLY A 567 6.08 43.88 5.95
N GLY A 568 6.76 42.74 5.78
CA GLY A 568 7.33 41.94 6.87
C GLY A 568 6.48 40.72 7.26
N PRO A 569 7.06 39.84 8.09
CA PRO A 569 6.40 38.59 8.48
C PRO A 569 5.14 38.78 9.33
N ALA A 570 5.07 39.83 10.13
CA ALA A 570 3.89 40.17 10.93
C ALA A 570 2.69 40.54 10.05
N ALA A 571 2.92 41.38 9.02
CA ALA A 571 1.87 41.79 8.09
C ALA A 571 1.31 40.59 7.30
N LEU A 572 2.18 39.68 6.85
CA LEU A 572 1.74 38.47 6.17
C LEU A 572 0.94 37.56 7.11
N LYS A 573 1.36 37.38 8.36
CA LYS A 573 0.66 36.58 9.35
C LYS A 573 -0.73 37.13 9.66
N ASP A 574 -0.85 38.45 9.87
CA ASP A 574 -2.12 39.09 10.17
C ASP A 574 -3.11 38.95 8.97
N ASP A 575 -2.61 39.14 7.76
CA ASP A 575 -3.43 38.99 6.55
C ASP A 575 -3.82 37.52 6.33
N LEU A 576 -2.94 36.55 6.64
CA LEU A 576 -3.26 35.12 6.57
C LEU A 576 -4.40 34.71 7.53
N GLU A 577 -4.36 35.20 8.77
CA GLU A 577 -5.43 34.91 9.73
C GLU A 577 -6.77 35.50 9.25
N ALA A 578 -6.78 36.70 8.72
CA ALA A 578 -7.97 37.31 8.18
C ALA A 578 -8.49 36.56 6.92
N VAL A 579 -7.60 36.18 6.00
CA VAL A 579 -7.97 35.37 4.81
C VAL A 579 -8.62 34.06 5.24
N LYS A 580 -8.06 33.34 6.20
CA LYS A 580 -8.65 32.10 6.74
C LYS A 580 -10.07 32.32 7.30
N GLN A 581 -10.28 33.40 8.05
CA GLN A 581 -11.61 33.71 8.58
C GLN A 581 -12.64 33.95 7.47
N HIS A 582 -12.26 34.61 6.38
CA HIS A 582 -13.15 34.86 5.24
C HIS A 582 -13.38 33.61 4.36
N LEU A 583 -12.38 32.71 4.27
CA LEU A 583 -12.52 31.46 3.55
C LEU A 583 -13.52 30.50 4.23
N TYR A 584 -13.53 30.46 5.56
CA TYR A 584 -14.33 29.51 6.34
C TYR A 584 -15.63 30.11 6.94
N VAL A 585 -16.25 31.04 6.23
CA VAL A 585 -17.57 31.54 6.59
C VAL A 585 -18.59 30.41 6.39
N PRO A 586 -19.52 30.15 7.37
CA PRO A 586 -20.58 29.17 7.21
C PRO A 586 -21.41 29.44 5.95
N MET A 587 -21.73 28.40 5.19
CA MET A 587 -22.70 28.53 4.12
C MET A 587 -24.08 28.76 4.71
N ALA A 588 -24.82 29.73 4.17
CA ALA A 588 -26.27 29.80 4.43
C ALA A 588 -26.89 28.49 3.96
N ALA A 589 -27.70 27.84 4.85
CA ALA A 589 -28.32 26.56 4.62
C ALA A 589 -29.28 26.56 3.42
#